data_ff859b1c8285b4dcb1c72b18318bd9fb
#
_entry.id   ff859b1c8285b4dcb1c72b18318bd9fb
#
_cell.length_a   1.000
_cell.length_b   1.000
_cell.length_c   1.000
_cell.angle_alpha   90.00
_cell.angle_beta   90.00
_cell.angle_gamma   90.00
#
_symmetry.space_group_name_H-M   'P 1'
#
loop_
_entity.id
_entity.type
_entity.pdbx_description
1 polymer ?
#
loop_
_entity_poly.entity_id
_entity_poly.type
_entity_poly.pdbx_seq_one_letter_code
_entity_poly.pdbx_strand_id
1 'polypeptide(L)'
;MLSNSVIKLLNDQMNLEFYSSNLYLQMSAWCEQQGFEGAAKFLSEHAAEEMQHMRKLFTYLNETGALAIITQIDEPPHQFSSLKQVLELTYEHEKLITSKINELVGRRSEEHTS
;
A
#
# COMPACT_ATOMS: atom_id res chain seq x y z
N MET A 1 4.57 10.46 22.62
CA MET A 1 3.64 11.03 21.63
C MET A 1 4.33 11.15 20.28
N LEU A 2 3.62 10.84 19.21
CA LEU A 2 4.15 10.97 17.87
C LEU A 2 4.18 12.44 17.43
N SER A 3 5.22 12.85 16.71
CA SER A 3 5.28 14.18 16.12
C SER A 3 4.27 14.32 14.98
N ASN A 4 3.94 15.56 14.63
CA ASN A 4 3.06 15.84 13.50
C ASN A 4 3.65 15.30 12.18
N SER A 5 4.98 15.35 12.02
CA SER A 5 5.62 14.85 10.81
C SER A 5 5.51 13.34 10.69
N VAL A 6 5.66 12.59 11.79
CA VAL A 6 5.48 11.13 11.79
C VAL A 6 4.01 10.76 11.58
N ILE A 7 3.08 11.49 12.20
CA ILE A 7 1.64 11.26 11.99
C ILE A 7 1.28 11.41 10.51
N LYS A 8 1.83 12.45 9.85
CA LYS A 8 1.59 12.65 8.42
C LYS A 8 2.13 11.47 7.60
N LEU A 9 3.36 11.04 7.88
CA LEU A 9 3.97 9.91 7.15
C LEU A 9 3.18 8.62 7.37
N LEU A 10 2.69 8.38 8.58
CA LEU A 10 1.87 7.20 8.88
C LEU A 10 0.54 7.23 8.11
N ASN A 11 -0.11 8.39 8.06
CA ASN A 11 -1.35 8.55 7.29
C ASN A 11 -1.09 8.39 5.79
N ASP A 12 -0.01 8.96 5.28
CA ASP A 12 0.38 8.80 3.87
C ASP A 12 0.64 7.33 3.55
N GLN A 13 1.36 6.62 4.41
CA GLN A 13 1.62 5.20 4.22
C GLN A 13 0.33 4.37 4.25
N MET A 14 -0.54 4.65 5.19
CA MET A 14 -1.83 3.97 5.30
C MET A 14 -2.65 4.12 4.02
N ASN A 15 -2.72 5.33 3.48
CA ASN A 15 -3.46 5.58 2.25
C ASN A 15 -2.78 4.95 1.03
N LEU A 16 -1.44 4.88 1.01
CA LEU A 16 -0.69 4.18 -0.03
C LEU A 16 -0.99 2.68 -0.01
N GLU A 17 -0.99 2.06 1.17
CA GLU A 17 -1.33 0.63 1.30
C GLU A 17 -2.76 0.36 0.85
N PHE A 18 -3.68 1.29 1.14
CA PHE A 18 -5.07 1.18 0.68
C PHE A 18 -5.13 1.20 -0.85
N TYR A 19 -4.47 2.17 -1.48
CA TYR A 19 -4.39 2.25 -2.94
C TYR A 19 -3.74 0.99 -3.51
N SER A 20 -2.69 0.49 -2.89
CA SER A 20 -1.96 -0.69 -3.34
C SER A 20 -2.85 -1.93 -3.37
N SER A 21 -3.66 -2.10 -2.34
CA SER A 21 -4.64 -3.18 -2.29
C SER A 21 -5.60 -3.10 -3.47
N ASN A 22 -6.13 -1.91 -3.75
CA ASN A 22 -7.03 -1.70 -4.88
C ASN A 22 -6.35 -1.97 -6.22
N LEU A 23 -5.11 -1.52 -6.39
CA LEU A 23 -4.33 -1.74 -7.61
C LEU A 23 -4.13 -3.23 -7.88
N TYR A 24 -3.68 -3.96 -6.87
CA TYR A 24 -3.41 -5.41 -7.02
C TYR A 24 -4.70 -6.19 -7.27
N LEU A 25 -5.78 -5.79 -6.64
CA LEU A 25 -7.06 -6.44 -6.87
C LEU A 25 -7.56 -6.17 -8.29
N GLN A 26 -7.39 -4.94 -8.80
CA GLN A 26 -7.74 -4.61 -10.18
C GLN A 26 -6.89 -5.40 -11.18
N MET A 27 -5.59 -5.52 -10.91
CA MET A 27 -4.69 -6.34 -11.73
C MET A 27 -5.09 -7.81 -11.70
N SER A 28 -5.52 -8.31 -10.54
CA SER A 28 -6.04 -9.68 -10.40
C SER A 28 -7.24 -9.91 -11.30
N ALA A 29 -8.19 -8.95 -11.31
CA ALA A 29 -9.37 -9.04 -12.16
C ALA A 29 -9.00 -9.09 -13.64
N TRP A 30 -8.04 -8.25 -14.06
CA TRP A 30 -7.55 -8.26 -15.43
C TRP A 30 -6.92 -9.61 -15.79
N CYS A 31 -6.07 -10.15 -14.91
CA CYS A 31 -5.43 -11.45 -15.12
C CYS A 31 -6.46 -12.58 -15.21
N GLU A 32 -7.48 -12.55 -14.37
CA GLU A 32 -8.57 -13.52 -14.39
C GLU A 32 -9.26 -13.52 -15.75
N GLN A 33 -9.59 -12.35 -16.25
CA GLN A 33 -10.27 -12.18 -17.53
C GLN A 33 -9.41 -12.67 -18.70
N GLN A 34 -8.09 -12.50 -18.60
CA GLN A 34 -7.14 -12.93 -19.63
C GLN A 34 -6.79 -14.42 -19.53
N GLY A 35 -7.26 -15.11 -18.51
CA GLY A 35 -6.97 -16.53 -18.33
C GLY A 35 -5.69 -16.83 -17.56
N PHE A 36 -5.06 -15.83 -16.95
CA PHE A 36 -3.84 -16.01 -16.14
C PHE A 36 -4.22 -16.29 -14.69
N GLU A 37 -4.72 -17.49 -14.43
CA GLU A 37 -5.29 -17.84 -13.13
C GLU A 37 -4.29 -17.79 -11.97
N GLY A 38 -3.06 -18.25 -12.20
CA GLY A 38 -2.00 -18.23 -11.18
C GLY A 38 -1.61 -16.82 -10.79
N ALA A 39 -1.45 -15.93 -11.78
CA ALA A 39 -1.15 -14.52 -11.52
C ALA A 39 -2.32 -13.84 -10.84
N ALA A 40 -3.55 -14.14 -11.25
CA ALA A 40 -4.75 -13.57 -10.62
C ALA A 40 -4.80 -13.92 -9.12
N LYS A 41 -4.55 -15.17 -8.79
CA LYS A 41 -4.54 -15.63 -7.40
C LYS A 41 -3.44 -14.94 -6.59
N PHE A 42 -2.23 -14.88 -7.15
CA PHE A 42 -1.09 -14.21 -6.51
C PHE A 42 -1.41 -12.76 -6.18
N LEU A 43 -1.97 -12.03 -7.15
CA LEU A 43 -2.29 -10.62 -6.98
C LEU A 43 -3.44 -10.40 -6.01
N SER A 44 -4.44 -11.28 -6.00
CA SER A 44 -5.55 -11.21 -5.06
C SER A 44 -5.06 -11.42 -3.61
N GLU A 45 -4.18 -12.39 -3.40
CA GLU A 45 -3.58 -12.63 -2.09
C GLU A 45 -2.73 -11.44 -1.65
N HIS A 46 -1.99 -10.86 -2.59
CA HIS A 46 -1.16 -9.68 -2.33
C HIS A 46 -2.02 -8.46 -1.96
N ALA A 47 -3.16 -8.30 -2.64
CA ALA A 47 -4.12 -7.24 -2.32
C ALA A 47 -4.64 -7.39 -0.89
N ALA A 48 -4.93 -8.61 -0.44
CA ALA A 48 -5.38 -8.88 0.92
C ALA A 48 -4.29 -8.54 1.95
N GLU A 49 -3.02 -8.85 1.64
CA GLU A 49 -1.90 -8.50 2.52
C GLU A 49 -1.77 -7.00 2.69
N GLU A 50 -1.87 -6.23 1.58
CA GLU A 50 -1.80 -4.77 1.65
C GLU A 50 -2.94 -4.18 2.47
N MET A 51 -4.13 -4.76 2.38
CA MET A 51 -5.26 -4.32 3.20
C MET A 51 -5.00 -4.57 4.69
N GLN A 52 -4.35 -5.69 5.04
CA GLN A 52 -3.96 -5.96 6.41
C GLN A 52 -2.93 -4.93 6.91
N HIS A 53 -1.96 -4.57 6.06
CA HIS A 53 -0.98 -3.52 6.39
C HIS A 53 -1.68 -2.19 6.64
N MET A 54 -2.62 -1.81 5.79
CA MET A 54 -3.41 -0.60 5.98
C MET A 54 -4.14 -0.61 7.33
N ARG A 55 -4.77 -1.72 7.67
CA ARG A 55 -5.52 -1.85 8.93
C ARG A 55 -4.61 -1.76 10.14
N LYS A 56 -3.40 -2.30 10.06
CA LYS A 56 -2.41 -2.19 11.14
C LYS A 56 -2.00 -0.74 11.39
N LEU A 57 -1.75 0.01 10.31
CA LEU A 57 -1.41 1.43 10.41
C LEU A 57 -2.58 2.25 10.98
N PHE A 58 -3.79 1.95 10.53
CA PHE A 58 -5.01 2.56 11.03
C PHE A 58 -5.12 2.36 12.55
N THR A 59 -4.98 1.13 13.00
CA THR A 59 -5.08 0.78 14.42
C THR A 59 -3.97 1.47 15.23
N TYR A 60 -2.74 1.46 14.72
CA TYR A 60 -1.61 2.08 15.39
C TYR A 60 -1.82 3.58 15.58
N LEU A 61 -2.28 4.27 14.53
CA LEU A 61 -2.58 5.69 14.63
C LEU A 61 -3.60 5.97 15.74
N ASN A 62 -4.69 5.22 15.74
CA ASN A 62 -5.75 5.41 16.74
C ASN A 62 -5.27 5.11 18.16
N GLU A 63 -4.45 4.08 18.33
CA GLU A 63 -3.90 3.71 19.65
C GLU A 63 -2.92 4.74 20.19
N THR A 64 -2.23 5.47 19.33
CA THR A 64 -1.29 6.51 19.74
C THR A 64 -1.96 7.87 19.98
N GLY A 65 -3.28 7.95 19.86
CA GLY A 65 -4.03 9.17 20.06
C GLY A 65 -4.08 10.10 18.85
N ALA A 66 -3.51 9.66 17.71
CA ALA A 66 -3.60 10.40 16.45
C ALA A 66 -4.89 10.06 15.73
N LEU A 67 -5.30 10.93 14.82
CA LEU A 67 -6.45 10.65 13.97
C LEU A 67 -5.99 9.97 12.69
N ALA A 68 -6.49 8.76 12.44
CA ALA A 68 -6.31 8.12 11.13
C ALA A 68 -7.22 8.82 10.13
N ILE A 69 -6.66 9.29 9.03
CA ILE A 69 -7.40 10.05 8.02
C ILE A 69 -7.33 9.31 6.69
N ILE A 70 -8.48 8.81 6.24
CA ILE A 70 -8.59 8.19 4.93
C ILE A 70 -8.86 9.31 3.93
N THR A 71 -7.93 9.48 3.00
CA THR A 71 -8.07 10.49 1.95
C THR A 71 -8.77 9.89 0.73
N GLN A 72 -8.94 10.68 -0.31
CA GLN A 72 -9.44 10.14 -1.58
C GLN A 72 -8.44 9.11 -2.10
N ILE A 73 -8.93 7.90 -2.39
CA ILE A 73 -8.10 6.83 -2.96
C ILE A 73 -8.34 6.83 -4.46
N ASP A 74 -7.29 7.04 -5.22
CA ASP A 74 -7.38 7.12 -6.67
C ASP A 74 -7.88 5.81 -7.29
N GLU A 75 -8.61 5.94 -8.39
CA GLU A 75 -9.00 4.79 -9.18
C GLU A 75 -7.76 4.17 -9.82
N PRO A 76 -7.50 2.87 -9.60
CA PRO A 76 -6.35 2.23 -10.26
C PRO A 76 -6.61 2.03 -11.74
N PRO A 77 -5.56 1.96 -12.56
CA PRO A 77 -5.73 1.60 -13.97
C PRO A 77 -6.35 0.21 -14.08
N HIS A 78 -7.18 0.01 -15.11
CA HIS A 78 -7.87 -1.28 -15.31
C HIS A 78 -7.59 -1.91 -16.66
N GLN A 79 -6.70 -1.32 -17.48
CA GLN A 79 -6.28 -1.87 -18.77
C GLN A 79 -4.76 -1.97 -18.78
N PHE A 80 -4.26 -3.13 -19.21
CA PHE A 80 -2.83 -3.40 -19.24
C PHE A 80 -2.49 -4.04 -20.58
N SER A 81 -1.25 -3.86 -21.05
CA SER A 81 -0.84 -4.33 -22.36
C SER A 81 -0.45 -5.83 -22.36
N SER A 82 -0.03 -6.36 -21.21
CA SER A 82 0.47 -7.74 -21.13
C SER A 82 0.61 -8.16 -19.67
N LEU A 83 0.75 -9.46 -19.44
CA LEU A 83 1.09 -9.99 -18.13
C LEU A 83 2.45 -9.45 -17.66
N LYS A 84 3.41 -9.32 -18.58
CA LYS A 84 4.73 -8.74 -18.27
C LYS A 84 4.58 -7.35 -17.69
N GLN A 85 3.75 -6.50 -18.30
CA GLN A 85 3.50 -5.15 -17.80
C GLN A 85 2.92 -5.18 -16.39
N VAL A 86 1.93 -6.04 -16.15
CA VAL A 86 1.31 -6.18 -14.82
C VAL A 86 2.36 -6.54 -13.77
N LEU A 87 3.23 -7.51 -14.07
CA LEU A 87 4.26 -7.94 -13.13
C LEU A 87 5.33 -6.86 -12.91
N GLU A 88 5.70 -6.13 -13.96
CA GLU A 88 6.64 -5.01 -13.84
C GLU A 88 6.05 -3.88 -12.97
N LEU A 89 4.79 -3.53 -13.19
CA LEU A 89 4.11 -2.52 -12.37
C LEU A 89 4.02 -2.95 -10.91
N THR A 90 3.74 -4.22 -10.66
CA THR A 90 3.70 -4.77 -9.31
C THR A 90 5.05 -4.61 -8.63
N TYR A 91 6.13 -4.99 -9.33
CA TYR A 91 7.49 -4.87 -8.80
C TYR A 91 7.86 -3.42 -8.49
N GLU A 92 7.58 -2.50 -9.42
CA GLU A 92 7.87 -1.09 -9.23
C GLU A 92 7.07 -0.50 -8.07
N HIS A 93 5.81 -0.93 -7.93
CA HIS A 93 4.96 -0.44 -6.85
C HIS A 93 5.44 -0.95 -5.49
N GLU A 94 5.89 -2.20 -5.39
CA GLU A 94 6.47 -2.76 -4.17
C GLU A 94 7.74 -2.01 -3.77
N LYS A 95 8.56 -1.61 -4.73
CA LYS A 95 9.74 -0.79 -4.47
C LYS A 95 9.35 0.56 -3.86
N LEU A 96 8.29 1.18 -4.37
CA LEU A 96 7.79 2.44 -3.83
C LEU A 96 7.32 2.26 -2.39
N ILE A 97 6.54 1.22 -2.11
CA ILE A 97 6.05 0.92 -0.76
C ILE A 97 7.23 0.74 0.21
N THR A 98 8.22 -0.03 -0.18
CA THR A 98 9.41 -0.29 0.64
C THR A 98 10.18 1.00 0.92
N SER A 99 10.36 1.84 -0.10
CA SER A 99 11.02 3.13 0.02
C SER A 99 10.32 4.04 1.04
N LYS A 100 8.98 4.09 0.97
CA LYS A 100 8.17 4.91 1.88
C LYS A 100 8.22 4.38 3.31
N ILE A 101 8.21 3.07 3.49
CA ILE A 101 8.35 2.44 4.81
C ILE A 101 9.72 2.77 5.41
N ASN A 102 10.79 2.69 4.61
CA ASN A 102 12.15 3.01 5.07
C ASN A 102 12.26 4.47 5.49
N GLU A 103 11.63 5.37 4.75
CA GLU A 103 11.58 6.79 5.11
C GLU A 103 10.87 6.98 6.45
N LEU A 104 9.75 6.32 6.65
CA LEU A 104 8.98 6.39 7.89
C LEU A 104 9.79 5.85 9.09
N VAL A 105 10.45 4.71 8.92
CA VAL A 105 11.29 4.11 9.97
C VAL A 105 12.46 5.03 10.31
N GLY A 106 13.10 5.63 9.30
CA GLY A 106 14.19 6.57 9.50
C GLY A 106 13.75 7.79 10.31
N ARG A 107 12.61 8.37 9.97
CA ARG A 107 12.04 9.53 10.68
C ARG A 107 11.69 9.17 12.12
N ARG A 108 11.09 8.01 12.32
CA ARG A 108 10.72 7.56 13.66
C ARG A 108 11.94 7.35 14.54
N SER A 109 13.01 6.78 13.98
CA SER A 109 14.27 6.60 14.69
C SER A 109 14.91 7.92 15.08
N GLU A 110 14.96 8.89 14.18
CA GLU A 110 15.50 10.23 14.43
C GLU A 110 14.78 10.91 15.58
N GLU A 111 13.45 10.85 15.58
CA GLU A 111 12.64 11.46 16.63
C GLU A 111 12.79 10.75 17.97
N HIS A 112 12.99 9.43 17.93
CA HIS A 112 13.18 8.64 19.13
C HIS A 112 14.53 8.93 19.80
N THR A 113 15.57 9.25 19.04
CA THR A 113 16.91 9.52 19.55
C THR A 113 17.10 10.96 19.99
N SER A 114 16.25 11.85 19.58
CA SER A 114 16.33 13.25 19.98
C SER A 114 15.61 13.50 21.31
#